data_51cf7046a74940060c2d1246e409333d
#
_entry.id   51cf7046a74940060c2d1246e409333d
#
_cell.length_a   1.000
_cell.length_b   1.000
_cell.length_c   1.000
_cell.angle_alpha   90.00
_cell.angle_beta   90.00
_cell.angle_gamma   90.00
#
_symmetry.space_group_name_H-M   'P 1'
#
loop_
_entity.id
_entity.type
_entity.pdbx_description
1 polymer ?
#
loop_
_entity_poly.entity_id
_entity_poly.type
_entity_poly.pdbx_seq_one_letter_code
_entity_poly.pdbx_strand_id
1 'polypeptide(L)'
;MSALPHRIPGLVLAGGLSRRMGTNKAMVMLGDAPLLSHVVRRISPQVSDVTINAAIHDKGGWADTFGLPLLPDTLNGHAGPLAGVLAGMRHFRNREAAGSHFLTTPADSPFFPDDLVARLCEHVSDNTIIIAASSGQLHPVFALWPVALADDLEEWLRNDANRRIRAYLARHVTIGVAFPPLETAKGSLDPFFNINTPDELALARSYLEHFQ
;
A
#
# COMPACT_ATOMS: atom_id res chain seq x y z
N MET A 1 -15.49 18.62 18.19
CA MET A 1 -15.58 17.85 16.93
C MET A 1 -14.38 18.26 16.11
N SER A 2 -13.34 17.45 16.13
CA SER A 2 -12.12 17.69 15.35
C SER A 2 -12.47 17.51 13.86
N ALA A 3 -12.16 18.50 13.05
CA ALA A 3 -12.24 18.38 11.60
C ALA A 3 -11.45 17.13 11.18
N LEU A 4 -12.09 16.24 10.43
CA LEU A 4 -11.40 15.09 9.83
C LEU A 4 -10.21 15.63 9.04
N PRO A 5 -8.98 15.14 9.30
CA PRO A 5 -7.81 15.56 8.55
C PRO A 5 -8.05 15.31 7.06
N HIS A 6 -7.44 16.13 6.23
CA HIS A 6 -7.50 16.10 4.77
C HIS A 6 -7.71 14.69 4.24
N ARG A 7 -8.80 14.47 3.51
CA ARG A 7 -9.15 13.16 2.95
C ARG A 7 -8.05 12.74 1.96
N ILE A 8 -7.13 11.93 2.43
CA ILE A 8 -6.01 11.41 1.64
C ILE A 8 -6.53 10.25 0.79
N PRO A 9 -6.29 10.24 -0.53
CA PRO A 9 -6.64 9.09 -1.37
C PRO A 9 -5.73 7.90 -1.10
N GLY A 10 -6.26 6.68 -1.29
CA GLY A 10 -5.56 5.43 -1.11
C GLY A 10 -5.26 4.71 -2.42
N LEU A 11 -4.07 4.15 -2.55
CA LEU A 11 -3.63 3.30 -3.66
C LEU A 11 -3.24 1.92 -3.13
N VAL A 12 -3.98 0.89 -3.50
CA VAL A 12 -3.62 -0.49 -3.17
C VAL A 12 -2.70 -1.04 -4.27
N LEU A 13 -1.46 -1.35 -3.91
CA LEU A 13 -0.46 -1.92 -4.81
C LEU A 13 -0.74 -3.42 -4.99
N ALA A 14 -1.44 -3.79 -6.06
CA ALA A 14 -1.78 -5.16 -6.43
C ALA A 14 -0.99 -5.66 -7.66
N GLY A 15 -0.14 -4.83 -8.21
CA GLY A 15 0.79 -5.17 -9.29
C GLY A 15 1.96 -6.01 -8.77
N GLY A 16 2.38 -6.99 -9.56
CA GLY A 16 3.55 -7.81 -9.28
C GLY A 16 3.47 -9.18 -9.96
N LEU A 17 4.62 -9.69 -10.40
CA LEU A 17 4.71 -11.05 -10.96
C LEU A 17 4.63 -12.07 -9.80
N SER A 18 3.44 -12.45 -9.39
CA SER A 18 3.18 -13.49 -8.39
C SER A 18 3.54 -14.91 -8.91
N ARG A 19 4.80 -15.11 -9.32
CA ARG A 19 5.25 -16.40 -9.88
C ARG A 19 5.29 -17.53 -8.83
N ARG A 20 5.37 -17.19 -7.54
CA ARG A 20 5.56 -18.19 -6.46
C ARG A 20 4.29 -18.88 -6.01
N MET A 21 3.11 -18.28 -6.21
CA MET A 21 1.82 -18.81 -5.79
C MET A 21 0.98 -19.38 -6.96
N GLY A 22 1.48 -19.31 -8.22
CA GLY A 22 0.78 -19.82 -9.40
C GLY A 22 -0.51 -19.07 -9.81
N THR A 23 -0.97 -18.14 -8.96
CA THR A 23 -2.17 -17.31 -9.17
C THR A 23 -1.86 -15.86 -8.81
N ASN A 24 -2.73 -14.94 -9.23
CA ASN A 24 -2.63 -13.55 -8.77
C ASN A 24 -2.78 -13.51 -7.25
N LYS A 25 -1.73 -13.05 -6.56
CA LYS A 25 -1.64 -13.04 -5.10
C LYS A 25 -2.78 -12.27 -4.45
N ALA A 26 -3.25 -11.18 -5.07
CA ALA A 26 -4.37 -10.39 -4.60
C ALA A 26 -5.68 -11.21 -4.49
N MET A 27 -5.80 -12.27 -5.30
CA MET A 27 -6.97 -13.15 -5.37
C MET A 27 -6.84 -14.42 -4.51
N VAL A 28 -5.74 -14.58 -3.78
CA VAL A 28 -5.59 -15.71 -2.84
C VAL A 28 -6.61 -15.57 -1.71
N MET A 29 -7.32 -16.67 -1.43
CA MET A 29 -8.38 -16.69 -0.42
C MET A 29 -7.81 -16.74 1.00
N LEU A 30 -8.21 -15.76 1.81
CA LEU A 30 -8.00 -15.73 3.25
C LEU A 30 -9.38 -15.82 3.94
N GLY A 31 -9.71 -17.01 4.47
CA GLY A 31 -11.07 -17.28 4.90
C GLY A 31 -12.04 -17.32 3.71
N ASP A 32 -13.10 -16.56 3.79
CA ASP A 32 -14.19 -16.47 2.82
C ASP A 32 -13.98 -15.43 1.70
N ALA A 33 -12.92 -14.63 1.78
CA ALA A 33 -12.66 -13.54 0.84
C ALA A 33 -11.21 -13.50 0.32
N PRO A 34 -10.97 -12.92 -0.88
CA PRO A 34 -9.61 -12.66 -1.37
C PRO A 34 -8.82 -11.71 -0.46
N LEU A 35 -7.49 -11.82 -0.44
CA LEU A 35 -6.59 -10.92 0.30
C LEU A 35 -6.88 -9.45 0.00
N LEU A 36 -7.07 -9.10 -1.27
CA LEU A 36 -7.40 -7.74 -1.69
C LEU A 36 -8.71 -7.24 -1.06
N SER A 37 -9.74 -8.10 -0.91
CA SER A 37 -11.00 -7.72 -0.25
C SER A 37 -10.78 -7.31 1.19
N HIS A 38 -9.94 -8.03 1.94
CA HIS A 38 -9.60 -7.68 3.31
C HIS A 38 -8.88 -6.33 3.39
N VAL A 39 -7.89 -6.10 2.50
CA VAL A 39 -7.16 -4.84 2.42
C VAL A 39 -8.10 -3.69 2.06
N VAL A 40 -8.94 -3.83 1.02
CA VAL A 40 -9.89 -2.80 0.58
C VAL A 40 -10.89 -2.48 1.70
N ARG A 41 -11.47 -3.48 2.35
CA ARG A 41 -12.41 -3.29 3.46
C ARG A 41 -11.78 -2.49 4.61
N ARG A 42 -10.51 -2.76 4.91
CA ARG A 42 -9.81 -2.13 6.03
C ARG A 42 -9.31 -0.73 5.71
N ILE A 43 -8.95 -0.44 4.46
CA ILE A 43 -8.45 0.89 4.09
C ILE A 43 -9.57 1.87 3.74
N SER A 44 -10.69 1.41 3.17
CA SER A 44 -11.78 2.29 2.69
C SER A 44 -12.31 3.27 3.74
N PRO A 45 -12.49 2.92 5.03
CA PRO A 45 -12.94 3.89 6.03
C PRO A 45 -11.89 4.93 6.42
N GLN A 46 -10.61 4.70 6.07
CA GLN A 46 -9.48 5.56 6.47
C GLN A 46 -9.09 6.59 5.40
N VAL A 47 -9.53 6.44 4.14
CA VAL A 47 -9.15 7.28 3.00
C VAL A 47 -10.35 7.93 2.33
N SER A 48 -10.13 8.91 1.45
CA SER A 48 -11.23 9.55 0.71
C SER A 48 -11.84 8.63 -0.34
N ASP A 49 -11.00 7.90 -1.02
CA ASP A 49 -11.32 6.94 -2.09
C ASP A 49 -10.18 5.91 -2.23
N VAL A 50 -10.50 4.77 -2.83
CA VAL A 50 -9.54 3.69 -3.07
C VAL A 50 -9.37 3.48 -4.57
N THR A 51 -8.11 3.42 -5.02
CA THR A 51 -7.72 3.02 -6.37
C THR A 51 -6.83 1.78 -6.29
N ILE A 52 -6.96 0.85 -7.25
CA ILE A 52 -6.12 -0.35 -7.31
C ILE A 52 -5.04 -0.13 -8.38
N ASN A 53 -3.77 -0.23 -8.00
CA ASN A 53 -2.67 -0.30 -8.95
C ASN A 53 -2.47 -1.75 -9.38
N ALA A 54 -2.72 -2.02 -10.65
CA ALA A 54 -2.54 -3.33 -11.27
C ALA A 54 -2.28 -3.18 -12.77
N ALA A 55 -1.82 -4.26 -13.42
CA ALA A 55 -1.52 -4.23 -14.85
C ALA A 55 -2.79 -4.05 -15.69
N ILE A 56 -2.64 -3.43 -16.86
CA ILE A 56 -3.78 -3.14 -17.76
C ILE A 56 -4.52 -4.40 -18.22
N HIS A 57 -3.84 -5.54 -18.32
CA HIS A 57 -4.45 -6.82 -18.71
C HIS A 57 -5.32 -7.42 -17.59
N ASP A 58 -5.25 -6.91 -16.37
CA ASP A 58 -6.16 -7.29 -15.29
C ASP A 58 -7.53 -6.61 -15.42
N LYS A 59 -7.62 -5.57 -16.27
CA LYS A 59 -8.89 -4.92 -16.64
C LYS A 59 -9.74 -5.88 -17.47
N GLY A 60 -11.01 -6.02 -17.13
CA GLY A 60 -11.91 -7.04 -17.71
C GLY A 60 -11.80 -8.41 -17.03
N GLY A 61 -10.96 -8.50 -15.97
CA GLY A 61 -10.75 -9.72 -15.20
C GLY A 61 -11.06 -9.53 -13.72
N TRP A 62 -10.19 -10.06 -12.87
CA TRP A 62 -10.37 -10.03 -11.42
C TRP A 62 -10.49 -8.61 -10.82
N ALA A 63 -9.80 -7.63 -11.39
CA ALA A 63 -9.80 -6.27 -10.87
C ALA A 63 -11.18 -5.60 -10.94
N ASP A 64 -11.97 -5.93 -11.95
CA ASP A 64 -13.31 -5.36 -12.14
C ASP A 64 -14.31 -5.87 -11.10
N THR A 65 -14.03 -7.02 -10.46
CA THR A 65 -14.92 -7.59 -9.42
C THR A 65 -15.02 -6.72 -8.17
N PHE A 66 -14.07 -5.79 -7.98
CA PHE A 66 -14.06 -4.86 -6.83
C PHE A 66 -14.84 -3.57 -7.09
N GLY A 67 -15.21 -3.26 -8.34
CA GLY A 67 -15.90 -2.01 -8.68
C GLY A 67 -15.09 -0.74 -8.38
N LEU A 68 -13.77 -0.86 -8.24
CA LEU A 68 -12.85 0.23 -7.92
C LEU A 68 -12.06 0.67 -9.17
N PRO A 69 -11.64 1.94 -9.23
CA PRO A 69 -10.77 2.42 -10.30
C PRO A 69 -9.46 1.62 -10.39
N LEU A 70 -9.07 1.28 -11.62
CA LEU A 70 -7.82 0.60 -11.91
C LEU A 70 -6.80 1.59 -12.48
N LEU A 71 -5.61 1.61 -11.89
CA LEU A 71 -4.50 2.47 -12.29
C LEU A 71 -3.28 1.60 -12.70
N PRO A 72 -2.97 1.49 -14.00
CA PRO A 72 -1.79 0.78 -14.45
C PRO A 72 -0.51 1.59 -14.20
N ASP A 73 0.64 0.90 -14.18
CA ASP A 73 1.93 1.54 -14.16
C ASP A 73 2.14 2.42 -15.39
N THR A 74 2.80 3.56 -15.20
CA THR A 74 3.09 4.51 -16.29
C THR A 74 4.39 4.20 -17.03
N LEU A 75 5.29 3.42 -16.42
CA LEU A 75 6.56 3.01 -17.02
C LEU A 75 6.52 1.53 -17.40
N ASN A 76 7.00 1.25 -18.62
CA ASN A 76 7.23 -0.13 -19.07
C ASN A 76 8.43 -0.75 -18.36
N GLY A 77 8.31 -2.02 -17.98
CA GLY A 77 9.37 -2.76 -17.28
C GLY A 77 9.10 -2.84 -15.79
N HIS A 78 9.62 -3.89 -15.16
CA HIS A 78 9.32 -4.24 -13.77
C HIS A 78 10.12 -3.35 -12.80
N ALA A 79 9.62 -2.16 -12.51
CA ALA A 79 10.24 -1.24 -11.55
C ALA A 79 9.85 -1.53 -10.08
N GLY A 80 9.26 -2.70 -9.80
CA GLY A 80 8.81 -3.04 -8.46
C GLY A 80 7.69 -2.10 -7.94
N PRO A 81 7.52 -1.95 -6.61
CA PRO A 81 6.45 -1.14 -6.06
C PRO A 81 6.56 0.35 -6.42
N LEU A 82 7.75 0.85 -6.76
CA LEU A 82 7.94 2.27 -7.12
C LEU A 82 7.27 2.65 -8.44
N ALA A 83 7.02 1.71 -9.35
CA ALA A 83 6.23 2.00 -10.56
C ALA A 83 4.79 2.35 -10.21
N GLY A 84 4.18 1.57 -9.31
CA GLY A 84 2.84 1.87 -8.78
C GLY A 84 2.79 3.18 -7.99
N VAL A 85 3.83 3.47 -7.19
CA VAL A 85 3.96 4.76 -6.48
C VAL A 85 4.00 5.92 -7.47
N LEU A 86 4.81 5.83 -8.54
CA LEU A 86 4.87 6.86 -9.57
C LEU A 86 3.52 7.04 -10.28
N ALA A 87 2.85 5.94 -10.62
CA ALA A 87 1.51 6.00 -11.20
C ALA A 87 0.54 6.76 -10.27
N GLY A 88 0.57 6.45 -8.97
CA GLY A 88 -0.20 7.17 -7.96
C GLY A 88 0.13 8.66 -7.88
N MET A 89 1.42 9.02 -7.83
CA MET A 89 1.85 10.43 -7.82
C MET A 89 1.31 11.19 -9.03
N ARG A 90 1.41 10.62 -10.24
CA ARG A 90 0.89 11.22 -11.48
C ARG A 90 -0.63 11.34 -11.48
N HIS A 91 -1.33 10.31 -10.99
CA HIS A 91 -2.78 10.27 -10.94
C HIS A 91 -3.36 11.30 -9.95
N PHE A 92 -2.80 11.38 -8.74
CA PHE A 92 -3.32 12.23 -7.67
C PHE A 92 -2.83 13.69 -7.75
N ARG A 93 -1.72 13.98 -8.45
CA ARG A 93 -1.16 15.34 -8.59
C ARG A 93 -2.16 16.38 -9.11
N ASN A 94 -3.05 15.97 -9.99
CA ASN A 94 -4.00 16.86 -10.67
C ASN A 94 -5.38 16.89 -10.00
N ARG A 95 -5.54 16.24 -8.84
CA ARG A 95 -6.81 16.21 -8.10
C ARG A 95 -6.79 17.28 -7.02
N GLU A 96 -7.56 18.36 -7.21
CA GLU A 96 -7.66 19.47 -6.23
C GLU A 96 -8.04 19.02 -4.82
N ALA A 97 -8.81 17.91 -4.72
CA ALA A 97 -9.25 17.35 -3.45
C ALA A 97 -8.22 16.38 -2.78
N ALA A 98 -7.13 16.02 -3.47
CA ALA A 98 -6.22 14.97 -2.99
C ALA A 98 -5.18 15.46 -1.97
N GLY A 99 -5.07 16.79 -1.77
CA GLY A 99 -3.99 17.32 -0.90
C GLY A 99 -2.60 17.07 -1.48
N SER A 100 -1.57 17.17 -0.62
CA SER A 100 -0.16 17.03 -1.04
C SER A 100 0.33 15.57 -1.08
N HIS A 101 -0.41 14.63 -0.49
CA HIS A 101 0.01 13.23 -0.30
C HIS A 101 -1.10 12.23 -0.66
N PHE A 102 -0.71 10.99 -0.92
CA PHE A 102 -1.60 9.83 -1.01
C PHE A 102 -0.99 8.64 -0.26
N LEU A 103 -1.85 7.72 0.17
CA LEU A 103 -1.43 6.50 0.86
C LEU A 103 -1.16 5.38 -0.14
N THR A 104 -0.11 4.58 0.10
CA THR A 104 0.02 3.24 -0.50
C THR A 104 -0.14 2.15 0.54
N THR A 105 -0.77 1.02 0.13
CA THR A 105 -0.81 -0.24 0.87
C THR A 105 -0.61 -1.40 -0.08
N PRO A 106 0.07 -2.49 0.32
CA PRO A 106 0.17 -3.69 -0.51
C PRO A 106 -1.13 -4.51 -0.42
N ALA A 107 -1.44 -5.27 -1.47
CA ALA A 107 -2.64 -6.12 -1.53
C ALA A 107 -2.54 -7.40 -0.68
N ASP A 108 -1.40 -7.67 -0.07
CA ASP A 108 -1.06 -8.94 0.60
C ASP A 108 -0.78 -8.84 2.10
N SER A 109 -1.10 -7.69 2.71
CA SER A 109 -0.93 -7.44 4.15
C SER A 109 -2.25 -6.94 4.75
N PRO A 110 -3.16 -7.83 5.16
CA PRO A 110 -4.54 -7.46 5.50
C PRO A 110 -4.74 -6.98 6.95
N PHE A 111 -3.70 -7.02 7.82
CA PHE A 111 -3.85 -6.83 9.26
C PHE A 111 -3.45 -5.44 9.78
N PHE A 112 -3.09 -4.50 8.90
CA PHE A 112 -2.66 -3.16 9.32
C PHE A 112 -3.73 -2.44 10.18
N PRO A 113 -3.32 -1.51 11.08
CA PRO A 113 -4.23 -0.87 12.04
C PRO A 113 -5.32 -0.01 11.39
N ASP A 114 -6.47 0.10 12.05
CA ASP A 114 -7.60 0.93 11.60
C ASP A 114 -7.34 2.44 11.76
N ASP A 115 -6.29 2.82 12.49
CA ASP A 115 -5.83 4.19 12.69
C ASP A 115 -4.56 4.51 11.86
N LEU A 116 -4.18 3.64 10.91
CA LEU A 116 -2.96 3.79 10.11
C LEU A 116 -2.86 5.19 9.48
N VAL A 117 -3.88 5.61 8.73
CA VAL A 117 -3.85 6.89 8.01
C VAL A 117 -3.83 8.06 8.98
N ALA A 118 -4.65 8.02 10.02
CA ALA A 118 -4.74 9.08 11.02
C ALA A 118 -3.35 9.36 11.65
N ARG A 119 -2.66 8.31 12.07
CA ARG A 119 -1.32 8.42 12.69
C ARG A 119 -0.25 8.87 11.71
N LEU A 120 -0.27 8.39 10.47
CA LEU A 120 0.67 8.86 9.45
C LEU A 120 0.45 10.34 9.15
N CYS A 121 -0.81 10.80 9.10
CA CYS A 121 -1.16 12.19 8.79
C CYS A 121 -0.69 13.19 9.84
N GLU A 122 -0.47 12.79 11.09
CA GLU A 122 0.10 13.67 12.13
C GLU A 122 1.51 14.19 11.79
N HIS A 123 2.18 13.54 10.84
CA HIS A 123 3.56 13.85 10.44
C HIS A 123 3.68 14.45 9.03
N VAL A 124 2.55 14.74 8.37
CA VAL A 124 2.55 15.31 7.01
C VAL A 124 3.23 16.67 7.00
N SER A 125 4.24 16.79 6.15
CA SER A 125 4.92 18.04 5.82
C SER A 125 5.41 18.02 4.37
N ASP A 126 5.70 19.19 3.81
CA ASP A 126 6.07 19.32 2.40
C ASP A 126 7.23 18.38 2.02
N ASN A 127 7.06 17.64 0.93
CA ASN A 127 8.05 16.72 0.35
C ASN A 127 8.59 15.63 1.29
N THR A 128 7.92 15.37 2.42
CA THR A 128 8.33 14.32 3.37
C THR A 128 7.56 13.03 3.10
N ILE A 129 8.27 11.91 3.03
CA ILE A 129 7.69 10.58 2.90
C ILE A 129 7.46 10.02 4.31
N ILE A 130 6.21 9.69 4.67
CA ILE A 130 5.86 9.17 5.98
C ILE A 130 5.62 7.66 5.85
N ILE A 131 6.32 6.85 6.62
CA ILE A 131 6.38 5.40 6.46
C ILE A 131 5.96 4.73 7.76
N ALA A 132 5.10 3.72 7.67
CA ALA A 132 4.81 2.87 8.81
C ALA A 132 6.02 2.03 9.22
N ALA A 133 6.19 1.84 10.53
CA ALA A 133 7.25 1.02 11.11
C ALA A 133 6.68 0.09 12.19
N SER A 134 7.19 -1.12 12.29
CA SER A 134 6.93 -2.05 13.40
C SER A 134 8.21 -2.78 13.78
N SER A 135 8.38 -3.11 15.05
CA SER A 135 9.53 -3.88 15.54
C SER A 135 10.90 -3.35 15.04
N GLY A 136 11.03 -2.01 14.90
CA GLY A 136 12.25 -1.35 14.41
C GLY A 136 12.48 -1.45 12.90
N GLN A 137 11.52 -1.97 12.12
CA GLN A 137 11.62 -2.07 10.67
C GLN A 137 10.64 -1.10 9.98
N LEU A 138 11.11 -0.46 8.90
CA LEU A 138 10.25 0.34 8.02
C LEU A 138 9.53 -0.55 7.01
N HIS A 139 8.25 -0.22 6.77
CA HIS A 139 7.39 -0.87 5.77
C HIS A 139 7.10 0.10 4.60
N PRO A 140 8.02 0.28 3.66
CA PRO A 140 7.94 1.36 2.66
C PRO A 140 6.73 1.32 1.74
N VAL A 141 6.05 0.18 1.65
CA VAL A 141 4.79 0.03 0.89
C VAL A 141 3.56 0.51 1.66
N PHE A 142 3.69 0.74 2.98
CA PHE A 142 2.71 1.41 3.83
C PHE A 142 3.19 2.83 4.12
N ALA A 143 2.96 3.74 3.20
CA ALA A 143 3.51 5.09 3.28
C ALA A 143 2.58 6.15 2.70
N LEU A 144 2.69 7.37 3.24
CA LEU A 144 2.20 8.58 2.58
C LEU A 144 3.29 9.14 1.69
N TRP A 145 2.97 9.28 0.41
CA TRP A 145 3.87 9.78 -0.61
C TRP A 145 3.47 11.16 -1.07
N PRO A 146 4.38 12.16 -1.06
CA PRO A 146 4.08 13.47 -1.61
C PRO A 146 3.99 13.41 -3.13
N VAL A 147 2.90 13.93 -3.71
CA VAL A 147 2.69 13.95 -5.17
C VAL A 147 3.71 14.83 -5.91
N ALA A 148 4.33 15.76 -5.19
CA ALA A 148 5.35 16.65 -5.74
C ALA A 148 6.64 15.94 -6.18
N LEU A 149 6.92 14.74 -5.64
CA LEU A 149 8.11 13.96 -5.99
C LEU A 149 7.95 13.15 -7.30
N ALA A 150 6.86 13.31 -8.03
CA ALA A 150 6.58 12.52 -9.24
C ALA A 150 7.68 12.65 -10.31
N ASP A 151 8.18 13.85 -10.54
CA ASP A 151 9.19 14.12 -11.58
C ASP A 151 10.55 13.55 -11.18
N ASP A 152 10.95 13.71 -9.90
CA ASP A 152 12.18 13.14 -9.35
C ASP A 152 12.15 11.59 -9.37
N LEU A 153 11.03 10.99 -8.97
CA LEU A 153 10.90 9.53 -8.99
C LEU A 153 10.94 8.98 -10.41
N GLU A 154 10.28 9.65 -11.38
CA GLU A 154 10.32 9.21 -12.77
C GLU A 154 11.74 9.30 -13.35
N GLU A 155 12.45 10.39 -13.11
CA GLU A 155 13.83 10.57 -13.56
C GLU A 155 14.74 9.48 -12.96
N TRP A 156 14.60 9.22 -11.63
CA TRP A 156 15.37 8.18 -10.96
C TRP A 156 15.07 6.78 -11.53
N LEU A 157 13.81 6.42 -11.75
CA LEU A 157 13.41 5.13 -12.32
C LEU A 157 13.88 4.92 -13.75
N ARG A 158 14.07 6.00 -14.54
CA ARG A 158 14.57 5.94 -15.91
C ARG A 158 16.09 5.78 -15.96
N ASN A 159 16.81 6.41 -15.03
CA ASN A 159 18.27 6.58 -15.10
C ASN A 159 19.03 5.65 -14.15
N ASP A 160 18.42 5.17 -13.07
CA ASP A 160 19.07 4.33 -12.06
C ASP A 160 18.72 2.85 -12.29
N ALA A 161 19.75 2.00 -12.36
CA ALA A 161 19.60 0.54 -12.38
C ALA A 161 19.13 -0.03 -11.02
N ASN A 162 19.36 0.71 -9.91
CA ASN A 162 18.97 0.30 -8.56
C ASN A 162 17.55 0.75 -8.22
N ARG A 163 16.56 0.02 -8.71
CA ARG A 163 15.13 0.31 -8.51
C ARG A 163 14.59 -0.12 -7.12
N ARG A 164 15.47 -0.25 -6.13
CA ARG A 164 15.07 -0.65 -4.76
C ARG A 164 14.46 0.53 -4.04
N ILE A 165 13.27 0.34 -3.47
CA ILE A 165 12.54 1.37 -2.73
C ILE A 165 13.39 2.02 -1.62
N ARG A 166 14.17 1.23 -0.87
CA ARG A 166 15.06 1.75 0.18
C ARG A 166 16.16 2.68 -0.36
N ALA A 167 16.66 2.44 -1.56
CA ALA A 167 17.66 3.30 -2.18
C ALA A 167 17.06 4.66 -2.59
N TYR A 168 15.82 4.65 -3.07
CA TYR A 168 15.09 5.88 -3.36
C TYR A 168 14.82 6.68 -2.07
N LEU A 169 14.32 6.01 -1.02
CA LEU A 169 14.03 6.65 0.28
C LEU A 169 15.25 7.33 0.90
N ALA A 170 16.44 6.76 0.74
CA ALA A 170 17.68 7.34 1.26
C ALA A 170 18.04 8.72 0.68
N ARG A 171 17.38 9.14 -0.41
CA ARG A 171 17.56 10.44 -1.09
C ARG A 171 16.63 11.53 -0.53
N HIS A 172 15.61 11.17 0.25
CA HIS A 172 14.55 12.06 0.69
C HIS A 172 14.42 12.10 2.19
N VAL A 173 13.77 13.16 2.69
CA VAL A 173 13.36 13.24 4.08
C VAL A 173 12.27 12.21 4.31
N THR A 174 12.51 11.29 5.26
CA THR A 174 11.58 10.22 5.62
C THR A 174 11.32 10.22 7.12
N ILE A 175 10.07 10.01 7.52
CA ILE A 175 9.65 9.84 8.90
C ILE A 175 9.06 8.45 9.07
N GLY A 176 9.62 7.67 10.01
CA GLY A 176 9.07 6.38 10.42
C GLY A 176 8.09 6.56 11.57
N VAL A 177 6.84 6.13 11.40
CA VAL A 177 5.80 6.14 12.44
C VAL A 177 5.66 4.73 13.01
N ALA A 178 5.97 4.57 14.29
CA ALA A 178 5.97 3.25 14.93
C ALA A 178 4.56 2.78 15.28
N PHE A 179 4.24 1.54 14.93
CA PHE A 179 3.01 0.85 15.30
C PHE A 179 3.34 -0.34 16.19
N PRO A 180 2.63 -0.53 17.32
CA PRO A 180 2.84 -1.68 18.16
C PRO A 180 2.35 -2.96 17.48
N PRO A 181 2.86 -4.13 17.87
CA PRO A 181 2.28 -5.39 17.48
C PRO A 181 0.81 -5.49 17.91
N LEU A 182 0.04 -6.28 17.18
CA LEU A 182 -1.35 -6.60 17.53
C LEU A 182 -1.34 -7.80 18.48
N GLU A 183 -1.85 -7.58 19.68
CA GLU A 183 -1.98 -8.68 20.66
C GLU A 183 -3.23 -9.49 20.34
N THR A 184 -3.05 -10.81 20.14
CA THR A 184 -4.11 -11.75 19.82
C THR A 184 -4.10 -12.90 20.80
N ALA A 185 -5.17 -13.69 20.90
CA ALA A 185 -5.20 -14.88 21.74
C ALA A 185 -4.18 -15.97 21.32
N LYS A 186 -3.61 -15.86 20.13
CA LYS A 186 -2.57 -16.75 19.59
C LYS A 186 -1.15 -16.18 19.66
N GLY A 187 -1.00 -15.00 20.27
CA GLY A 187 0.26 -14.29 20.40
C GLY A 187 0.28 -12.96 19.65
N SER A 188 1.46 -12.35 19.66
CA SER A 188 1.70 -11.06 19.05
C SER A 188 1.85 -11.20 17.53
N LEU A 189 1.15 -10.37 16.76
CA LEU A 189 1.20 -10.32 15.30
C LEU A 189 1.77 -8.96 14.85
N ASP A 190 2.73 -8.99 13.93
CA ASP A 190 3.15 -7.77 13.23
C ASP A 190 1.97 -7.22 12.40
N PRO A 191 1.52 -5.99 12.63
CA PRO A 191 0.40 -5.41 11.89
C PRO A 191 0.66 -5.30 10.39
N PHE A 192 1.92 -5.30 9.96
CA PHE A 192 2.32 -5.22 8.54
C PHE A 192 2.76 -6.58 7.98
N PHE A 193 2.35 -7.66 8.63
CA PHE A 193 2.63 -9.03 8.20
C PHE A 193 2.22 -9.27 6.75
N ASN A 194 3.16 -9.74 5.94
CA ASN A 194 3.03 -9.97 4.50
C ASN A 194 2.80 -11.46 4.21
N ILE A 195 1.82 -11.79 3.40
CA ILE A 195 1.47 -13.18 3.05
C ILE A 195 2.08 -13.51 1.69
N ASN A 196 3.25 -14.16 1.65
CA ASN A 196 3.99 -14.49 0.42
C ASN A 196 4.05 -15.98 0.11
N THR A 197 3.80 -16.82 1.12
CA THR A 197 3.95 -18.28 1.05
C THR A 197 2.69 -19.00 1.56
N PRO A 198 2.50 -20.29 1.23
CA PRO A 198 1.41 -21.09 1.80
C PRO A 198 1.45 -21.16 3.32
N ASP A 199 2.64 -21.22 3.93
CA ASP A 199 2.80 -21.27 5.38
C ASP A 199 2.38 -19.96 6.05
N GLU A 200 2.76 -18.81 5.47
CA GLU A 200 2.30 -17.49 5.91
C GLU A 200 0.78 -17.32 5.74
N LEU A 201 0.20 -17.90 4.68
CA LEU A 201 -1.26 -17.92 4.50
C LEU A 201 -1.95 -18.79 5.56
N ALA A 202 -1.39 -19.95 5.91
CA ALA A 202 -1.92 -20.80 6.97
C ALA A 202 -1.84 -20.09 8.33
N LEU A 203 -0.73 -19.40 8.59
CA LEU A 203 -0.57 -18.55 9.78
C LEU A 203 -1.59 -17.41 9.79
N ALA A 204 -1.75 -16.69 8.68
CA ALA A 204 -2.73 -15.60 8.55
C ALA A 204 -4.17 -16.06 8.83
N ARG A 205 -4.55 -17.26 8.33
CA ARG A 205 -5.86 -17.85 8.61
C ARG A 205 -6.09 -18.06 10.10
N SER A 206 -5.07 -18.43 10.84
CA SER A 206 -5.18 -18.64 12.29
C SER A 206 -5.44 -17.36 13.06
N TYR A 207 -5.07 -16.21 12.51
CA TYR A 207 -5.32 -14.89 13.11
C TYR A 207 -6.64 -14.26 12.66
N LEU A 208 -7.20 -14.69 11.52
CA LEU A 208 -8.37 -14.05 10.92
C LEU A 208 -9.60 -14.02 11.86
N GLU A 209 -9.79 -15.04 12.68
CA GLU A 209 -10.88 -15.14 13.67
C GLU A 209 -10.88 -13.98 14.70
N HIS A 210 -9.79 -13.25 14.81
CA HIS A 210 -9.63 -12.15 15.76
C HIS A 210 -9.91 -10.77 15.13
N PHE A 211 -10.14 -10.74 13.80
CA PHE A 211 -10.36 -9.52 13.02
C PHE A 211 -11.75 -9.46 12.36
N GLN A 212 -12.61 -10.41 12.70
CA GLN A 212 -14.03 -10.45 12.31
C GLN A 212 -14.91 -9.87 13.47
#